data_3ec6ff8d3cb904ee189cb15f1e149b59
#
_entry.id   3ec6ff8d3cb904ee189cb15f1e149b59
#
_cell.length_a   1.000
_cell.length_b   1.000
_cell.length_c   1.000
_cell.angle_alpha   90.00
_cell.angle_beta   90.00
_cell.angle_gamma   90.00
#
_symmetry.space_group_name_H-M   'P 1'
#
loop_
_entity.id
_entity.type
_entity.pdbx_description
1 polymer ?
#
loop_
_entity_poly.entity_id
_entity_poly.type
_entity_poly.pdbx_seq_one_letter_code
_entity_poly.pdbx_strand_id
1 'polypeptide(L)'
;RMAKIAYQNGAGTVLASPVAADALADYQAAFALIFAEKEASFCVAASSLETVQKTLRDAVEAASAQNAECIGLVGLSTPSVKDLTDRAAVLNSERMVLVAPDVYVWGETEAAGGFMAASALAGVLTDQSDPALPLNGQVLYGVTGVSAVYEDTQIDALVTGGVTALECWGGKVSVMRGITTRTKTGQTDDATFRELGTILVVNDIIPAIRKSLRAKFVRAKNNSLTRNRIPSQ
;
A
#
# COMPACT_ATOMS: atom_id res chain seq x y z
N ARG A 1 6.63 6.99 15.95
CA ARG A 1 6.74 5.52 15.97
C ARG A 1 6.68 4.94 14.57
N MET A 2 5.64 5.19 13.78
CA MET A 2 5.49 4.72 12.39
C MET A 2 6.72 5.00 11.54
N ALA A 3 7.21 6.25 11.50
CA ALA A 3 8.42 6.61 10.76
C ALA A 3 9.65 5.78 11.19
N LYS A 4 9.82 5.53 12.50
CA LYS A 4 10.93 4.70 12.98
C LYS A 4 10.86 3.28 12.40
N ILE A 5 9.68 2.66 12.41
CA ILE A 5 9.48 1.32 11.85
C ILE A 5 9.69 1.33 10.33
N ALA A 6 9.20 2.33 9.62
CA ALA A 6 9.45 2.47 8.18
C ALA A 6 10.96 2.55 7.88
N TYR A 7 11.72 3.37 8.62
CA TYR A 7 13.19 3.43 8.47
C TYR A 7 13.89 2.12 8.80
N GLN A 8 13.43 1.38 9.81
CA GLN A 8 13.99 0.07 10.15
C GLN A 8 13.78 -0.97 9.03
N ASN A 9 12.80 -0.73 8.17
CA ASN A 9 12.46 -1.57 7.01
C ASN A 9 12.92 -0.98 5.66
N GLY A 10 13.83 0.02 5.68
CA GLY A 10 14.49 0.49 4.48
C GLY A 10 13.93 1.76 3.86
N ALA A 11 12.95 2.43 4.46
CA ALA A 11 12.46 3.70 3.96
C ALA A 11 13.59 4.75 3.91
N GLY A 12 13.86 5.32 2.74
CA GLY A 12 14.91 6.34 2.57
C GLY A 12 14.47 7.73 3.04
N THR A 13 13.23 8.11 2.75
CA THR A 13 12.63 9.39 3.16
C THR A 13 11.23 9.17 3.67
N VAL A 14 10.88 9.80 4.77
CA VAL A 14 9.53 9.76 5.35
C VAL A 14 8.98 11.17 5.52
N LEU A 15 7.89 11.46 4.83
CA LEU A 15 7.09 12.66 5.05
C LEU A 15 6.05 12.36 6.14
N ALA A 16 5.92 13.22 7.12
CA ALA A 16 4.96 13.06 8.21
C ALA A 16 4.15 14.32 8.41
N SER A 17 2.83 14.18 8.39
CA SER A 17 1.90 15.24 8.78
C SER A 17 1.21 14.83 10.08
N PRO A 18 1.35 15.60 11.16
CA PRO A 18 0.66 15.32 12.41
C PRO A 18 -0.84 15.59 12.25
N VAL A 19 -1.64 14.77 12.91
CA VAL A 19 -3.09 14.97 13.05
C VAL A 19 -3.41 15.27 14.51
N ALA A 20 -4.30 16.22 14.78
CA ALA A 20 -4.63 16.64 16.12
C ALA A 20 -5.51 15.61 16.84
N ALA A 21 -6.41 14.97 16.11
CA ALA A 21 -7.29 13.92 16.61
C ALA A 21 -7.50 12.86 15.55
N ASP A 22 -8.00 11.68 15.94
CA ASP A 22 -8.42 10.64 14.99
C ASP A 22 -9.78 11.00 14.37
N ALA A 23 -9.80 12.11 13.63
CA ALA A 23 -11.00 12.67 13.01
C ALA A 23 -10.79 12.87 11.49
N LEU A 24 -11.85 12.65 10.72
CA LEU A 24 -11.81 12.73 9.25
C LEU A 24 -11.22 14.05 8.74
N ALA A 25 -11.64 15.18 9.31
CA ALA A 25 -11.22 16.50 8.86
C ALA A 25 -9.70 16.73 9.01
N ASP A 26 -9.10 16.21 10.08
CA ASP A 26 -7.67 16.33 10.34
C ASP A 26 -6.87 15.49 9.34
N TYR A 27 -7.36 14.27 9.00
CA TYR A 27 -6.74 13.45 7.95
C TYR A 27 -6.90 14.03 6.56
N GLN A 28 -8.04 14.65 6.23
CA GLN A 28 -8.22 15.33 4.94
C GLN A 28 -7.20 16.45 4.77
N ALA A 29 -6.98 17.27 5.79
CA ALA A 29 -5.97 18.31 5.77
C ALA A 29 -4.55 17.74 5.63
N ALA A 30 -4.24 16.66 6.38
CA ALA A 30 -2.93 16.00 6.32
C ALA A 30 -2.66 15.37 4.94
N PHE A 31 -3.64 14.69 4.35
CA PHE A 31 -3.50 14.11 3.01
C PHE A 31 -3.32 15.20 1.94
N ALA A 32 -4.04 16.32 2.04
CA ALA A 32 -3.86 17.44 1.11
C ALA A 32 -2.41 17.97 1.12
N LEU A 33 -1.78 18.05 2.31
CA LEU A 33 -0.39 18.47 2.44
C LEU A 33 0.57 17.43 1.84
N ILE A 34 0.41 16.15 2.18
CA ILE A 34 1.30 15.08 1.72
C ILE A 34 1.24 14.93 0.19
N PHE A 35 0.06 14.90 -0.40
CA PHE A 35 -0.10 14.72 -1.84
C PHE A 35 0.23 15.97 -2.67
N ALA A 36 0.30 17.16 -2.05
CA ALA A 36 0.77 18.37 -2.71
C ALA A 36 2.25 18.24 -3.15
N GLU A 37 3.07 17.52 -2.39
CA GLU A 37 4.49 17.31 -2.70
C GLU A 37 4.73 16.38 -3.91
N LYS A 38 3.77 15.53 -4.27
CA LYS A 38 3.81 14.56 -5.40
C LYS A 38 5.00 13.59 -5.37
N GLU A 39 5.62 13.40 -4.23
CA GLU A 39 6.80 12.54 -4.05
C GLU A 39 6.48 11.25 -3.27
N ALA A 40 5.27 11.15 -2.68
CA ALA A 40 4.86 10.02 -1.88
C ALA A 40 4.54 8.80 -2.76
N SER A 41 5.38 7.78 -2.75
CA SER A 41 5.11 6.49 -3.40
C SER A 41 4.20 5.60 -2.56
N PHE A 42 4.29 5.71 -1.24
CA PHE A 42 3.48 4.96 -0.27
C PHE A 42 2.95 5.91 0.80
N CYS A 43 1.67 5.76 1.16
CA CYS A 43 1.04 6.57 2.19
C CYS A 43 0.36 5.68 3.23
N VAL A 44 0.64 5.92 4.51
CA VAL A 44 0.07 5.15 5.63
C VAL A 44 -0.76 6.07 6.52
N ALA A 45 -2.02 5.69 6.76
CA ALA A 45 -2.88 6.40 7.72
C ALA A 45 -2.84 5.71 9.09
N ALA A 46 -2.63 6.49 10.14
CA ALA A 46 -2.64 6.01 11.54
C ALA A 46 -4.07 5.96 12.10
N SER A 47 -5.00 5.39 11.33
CA SER A 47 -6.41 5.29 11.70
C SER A 47 -7.05 3.99 11.26
N SER A 48 -7.90 3.44 12.10
CA SER A 48 -8.79 2.31 11.78
C SER A 48 -10.18 2.75 11.31
N LEU A 49 -10.45 4.05 11.28
CA LEU A 49 -11.74 4.59 10.84
C LEU A 49 -11.95 4.36 9.34
N GLU A 50 -13.10 3.78 9.00
CA GLU A 50 -13.45 3.48 7.60
C GLU A 50 -13.47 4.75 6.74
N THR A 51 -14.02 5.82 7.27
CA THR A 51 -14.11 7.11 6.56
C THR A 51 -12.73 7.67 6.22
N VAL A 52 -11.76 7.55 7.13
CA VAL A 52 -10.36 7.97 6.90
C VAL A 52 -9.70 7.11 5.84
N GLN A 53 -9.88 5.78 5.91
CA GLN A 53 -9.30 4.84 4.96
C GLN A 53 -9.90 4.99 3.55
N LYS A 54 -11.20 5.27 3.44
CA LYS A 54 -11.85 5.62 2.17
C LYS A 54 -11.29 6.92 1.60
N THR A 55 -11.12 7.93 2.44
CA THR A 55 -10.53 9.22 2.01
C THR A 55 -9.08 9.04 1.54
N LEU A 56 -8.29 8.19 2.21
CA LEU A 56 -6.95 7.85 1.72
C LEU A 56 -7.02 7.16 0.35
N ARG A 57 -7.91 6.18 0.17
CA ARG A 57 -8.12 5.53 -1.13
C ARG A 57 -8.40 6.57 -2.23
N ASP A 58 -9.39 7.43 -2.01
CA ASP A 58 -9.77 8.44 -2.98
C ASP A 58 -8.62 9.41 -3.29
N ALA A 59 -7.81 9.74 -2.28
CA ALA A 59 -6.63 10.60 -2.43
C ALA A 59 -5.50 9.93 -3.23
N VAL A 60 -5.18 8.65 -2.99
CA VAL A 60 -4.14 7.94 -3.76
C VAL A 60 -4.58 7.68 -5.19
N GLU A 61 -5.85 7.41 -5.43
CA GLU A 61 -6.40 7.25 -6.78
C GLU A 61 -6.35 8.58 -7.55
N ALA A 62 -6.75 9.68 -6.91
CA ALA A 62 -6.68 11.01 -7.51
C ALA A 62 -5.23 11.44 -7.80
N ALA A 63 -4.29 11.18 -6.89
CA ALA A 63 -2.86 11.46 -7.09
C ALA A 63 -2.32 10.66 -8.28
N SER A 64 -2.64 9.38 -8.36
CA SER A 64 -2.21 8.51 -9.46
C SER A 64 -2.79 8.92 -10.80
N ALA A 65 -4.04 9.37 -10.85
CA ALA A 65 -4.66 9.94 -12.05
C ALA A 65 -3.95 11.23 -12.51
N GLN A 66 -3.26 11.93 -11.59
CA GLN A 66 -2.45 13.12 -11.86
C GLN A 66 -0.97 12.81 -12.09
N ASN A 67 -0.61 11.56 -12.37
CA ASN A 67 0.76 11.08 -12.62
C ASN A 67 1.70 11.13 -11.39
N ALA A 68 1.14 11.03 -10.20
CA ALA A 68 1.85 10.81 -8.95
C ALA A 68 1.41 9.45 -8.38
N GLU A 69 1.96 8.38 -8.96
CA GLU A 69 1.60 7.01 -8.61
C GLU A 69 1.90 6.75 -7.13
N CYS A 70 0.84 6.44 -6.36
CA CYS A 70 0.93 6.19 -4.93
C CYS A 70 0.07 4.98 -4.53
N ILE A 71 0.48 4.30 -3.48
CA ILE A 71 -0.26 3.19 -2.85
C ILE A 71 -0.53 3.54 -1.39
N GLY A 72 -1.78 3.39 -0.97
CA GLY A 72 -2.20 3.55 0.43
C GLY A 72 -2.11 2.23 1.18
N LEU A 73 -1.51 2.25 2.36
CA LEU A 73 -1.45 1.10 3.25
C LEU A 73 -2.20 1.41 4.55
N VAL A 74 -3.04 0.51 4.97
CA VAL A 74 -3.90 0.66 6.15
C VAL A 74 -3.95 -0.64 6.95
N GLY A 75 -4.39 -0.55 8.19
CA GLY A 75 -4.67 -1.70 9.05
C GLY A 75 -5.85 -1.41 9.95
N LEU A 76 -6.35 -2.45 10.60
CA LEU A 76 -7.38 -2.35 11.63
C LEU A 76 -6.78 -2.73 12.98
N SER A 77 -7.40 -2.31 14.07
CA SER A 77 -6.99 -2.72 15.42
C SER A 77 -7.88 -3.88 15.88
N THR A 78 -7.26 -4.99 16.26
CA THR A 78 -7.91 -6.21 16.79
C THR A 78 -9.12 -6.73 15.97
N PRO A 79 -9.02 -6.81 14.62
CA PRO A 79 -10.15 -7.21 13.80
C PRO A 79 -10.36 -8.72 13.76
N SER A 80 -11.61 -9.15 13.53
CA SER A 80 -11.90 -10.50 13.06
C SER A 80 -11.57 -10.66 11.57
N VAL A 81 -11.47 -11.91 11.09
CA VAL A 81 -11.28 -12.19 9.65
C VAL A 81 -12.41 -11.54 8.82
N LYS A 82 -13.64 -11.58 9.34
CA LYS A 82 -14.77 -10.95 8.67
C LYS A 82 -14.65 -9.44 8.57
N ASP A 83 -14.22 -8.75 9.64
CA ASP A 83 -14.04 -7.30 9.63
C ASP A 83 -12.98 -6.89 8.60
N LEU A 84 -11.92 -7.70 8.45
CA LEU A 84 -10.86 -7.48 7.48
C LEU A 84 -11.36 -7.63 6.04
N THR A 85 -12.07 -8.73 5.73
CA THR A 85 -12.58 -8.97 4.38
C THR A 85 -13.67 -7.96 4.00
N ASP A 86 -14.55 -7.60 4.94
CA ASP A 86 -15.56 -6.57 4.73
C ASP A 86 -14.90 -5.21 4.46
N ARG A 87 -13.85 -4.85 5.20
CA ARG A 87 -13.11 -3.60 5.00
C ARG A 87 -12.39 -3.59 3.65
N ALA A 88 -11.73 -4.69 3.27
CA ALA A 88 -11.09 -4.81 1.97
C ALA A 88 -12.11 -4.68 0.82
N ALA A 89 -13.29 -5.30 0.97
CA ALA A 89 -14.38 -5.18 -0.01
C ALA A 89 -14.93 -3.76 -0.14
N VAL A 90 -14.97 -3.00 0.96
CA VAL A 90 -15.36 -1.58 0.96
C VAL A 90 -14.31 -0.70 0.28
N LEU A 91 -13.02 -0.98 0.46
CA LEU A 91 -11.93 -0.25 -0.19
C LEU A 91 -11.82 -0.60 -1.67
N ASN A 92 -11.81 -1.87 -2.01
CA ASN A 92 -11.82 -2.45 -3.36
C ASN A 92 -10.98 -1.67 -4.39
N SER A 93 -9.72 -1.43 -4.10
CA SER A 93 -8.81 -0.66 -4.95
C SER A 93 -7.47 -1.38 -5.10
N GLU A 94 -6.93 -1.39 -6.32
CA GLU A 94 -5.57 -1.87 -6.59
C GLU A 94 -4.49 -0.99 -5.95
N ARG A 95 -4.86 0.22 -5.55
CA ARG A 95 -3.96 1.17 -4.89
C ARG A 95 -4.09 1.18 -3.38
N MET A 96 -4.81 0.21 -2.81
CA MET A 96 -4.95 0.07 -1.37
C MET A 96 -4.50 -1.31 -0.92
N VAL A 97 -3.74 -1.34 0.17
CA VAL A 97 -3.27 -2.55 0.84
C VAL A 97 -3.76 -2.55 2.27
N LEU A 98 -4.55 -3.54 2.64
CA LEU A 98 -4.99 -3.78 4.00
C LEU A 98 -4.11 -4.85 4.63
N VAL A 99 -3.36 -4.49 5.67
CA VAL A 99 -2.40 -5.37 6.34
C VAL A 99 -2.99 -5.92 7.63
N ALA A 100 -2.86 -7.20 7.87
CA ALA A 100 -3.32 -7.88 9.08
C ALA A 100 -2.44 -9.10 9.42
N PRO A 101 -2.39 -9.50 10.70
CA PRO A 101 -2.99 -8.87 11.87
C PRO A 101 -2.17 -7.67 12.39
N ASP A 102 -2.63 -7.11 13.52
CA ASP A 102 -1.83 -6.16 14.30
C ASP A 102 -0.52 -6.80 14.77
N VAL A 103 0.47 -5.97 15.02
CA VAL A 103 1.81 -6.42 15.41
C VAL A 103 2.21 -5.89 16.78
N TYR A 104 3.05 -6.66 17.48
CA TYR A 104 3.75 -6.19 18.67
C TYR A 104 5.04 -5.49 18.24
N VAL A 105 5.28 -4.33 18.81
CA VAL A 105 6.49 -3.53 18.54
C VAL A 105 7.49 -3.72 19.67
N TRP A 106 8.77 -3.69 19.36
CA TRP A 106 9.83 -3.85 20.37
C TRP A 106 9.68 -2.85 21.51
N GLY A 107 9.59 -3.36 22.74
CA GLY A 107 9.44 -2.59 23.97
C GLY A 107 7.99 -2.27 24.33
N GLU A 108 7.01 -2.76 23.61
CA GLU A 108 5.58 -2.62 23.92
C GLU A 108 4.96 -3.98 24.30
N THR A 109 4.04 -3.95 25.26
CA THR A 109 3.32 -5.15 25.75
C THR A 109 1.98 -5.34 25.08
N GLU A 110 1.45 -4.32 24.44
CA GLU A 110 0.17 -4.33 23.72
C GLU A 110 0.40 -4.28 22.21
N ALA A 111 -0.54 -4.82 21.47
CA ALA A 111 -0.52 -4.74 20.02
C ALA A 111 -0.66 -3.28 19.56
N ALA A 112 0.18 -2.88 18.64
CA ALA A 112 0.34 -1.48 18.24
C ALA A 112 -0.48 -1.12 17.00
N GLY A 113 -1.74 -1.48 16.94
CA GLY A 113 -2.65 -1.17 15.81
C GLY A 113 -2.11 -1.55 14.42
N GLY A 114 -2.97 -1.94 13.51
CA GLY A 114 -2.58 -2.43 12.17
C GLY A 114 -1.81 -1.43 11.30
N PHE A 115 -1.88 -0.14 11.60
CA PHE A 115 -1.08 0.88 10.90
C PHE A 115 0.43 0.76 11.15
N MET A 116 0.86 0.09 12.23
CA MET A 116 2.28 -0.17 12.46
C MET A 116 2.80 -1.28 11.53
N ALA A 117 2.01 -2.33 11.33
CA ALA A 117 2.28 -3.36 10.32
C ALA A 117 2.33 -2.75 8.90
N ALA A 118 1.36 -1.89 8.58
CA ALA A 118 1.31 -1.14 7.33
C ALA A 118 2.55 -0.25 7.14
N SER A 119 3.05 0.38 8.22
CA SER A 119 4.27 1.21 8.17
C SER A 119 5.53 0.38 7.94
N ALA A 120 5.63 -0.82 8.54
CA ALA A 120 6.74 -1.73 8.30
C ALA A 120 6.74 -2.20 6.85
N LEU A 121 5.59 -2.61 6.33
CA LEU A 121 5.44 -3.03 4.94
C LEU A 121 5.76 -1.89 3.96
N ALA A 122 5.30 -0.66 4.22
CA ALA A 122 5.64 0.49 3.40
C ALA A 122 7.16 0.73 3.32
N GLY A 123 7.88 0.54 4.45
CA GLY A 123 9.34 0.61 4.47
C GLY A 123 9.98 -0.42 3.55
N VAL A 124 9.58 -1.68 3.65
CA VAL A 124 10.04 -2.78 2.79
C VAL A 124 9.80 -2.47 1.31
N LEU A 125 8.59 -2.03 0.96
CA LEU A 125 8.22 -1.71 -0.42
C LEU A 125 9.06 -0.55 -0.99
N THR A 126 9.49 0.38 -0.14
CA THR A 126 10.35 1.50 -0.56
C THR A 126 11.77 1.05 -0.86
N ASP A 127 12.28 0.05 -0.14
CA ASP A 127 13.65 -0.48 -0.28
C ASP A 127 13.77 -1.54 -1.39
N GLN A 128 12.66 -2.06 -1.87
CA GLN A 128 12.64 -3.12 -2.87
C GLN A 128 13.18 -2.61 -4.20
N SER A 129 14.34 -3.15 -4.62
CA SER A 129 15.02 -2.75 -5.86
C SER A 129 14.35 -3.28 -7.13
N ASP A 130 13.66 -4.41 -7.04
CA ASP A 130 12.89 -5.01 -8.12
C ASP A 130 11.43 -5.15 -7.70
N PRO A 131 10.51 -4.35 -8.30
CA PRO A 131 9.09 -4.38 -7.94
C PRO A 131 8.40 -5.71 -8.27
N ALA A 132 9.01 -6.56 -9.10
CA ALA A 132 8.49 -7.87 -9.46
C ALA A 132 8.82 -8.97 -8.44
N LEU A 133 9.72 -8.71 -7.48
CA LEU A 133 10.05 -9.70 -6.45
C LEU A 133 8.84 -10.00 -5.57
N PRO A 134 8.51 -11.29 -5.36
CA PRO A 134 7.43 -11.66 -4.45
C PRO A 134 7.72 -11.22 -3.01
N LEU A 135 6.68 -10.75 -2.32
CA LEU A 135 6.78 -10.37 -0.91
C LEU A 135 6.70 -11.56 0.05
N ASN A 136 6.44 -12.76 -0.44
CA ASN A 136 6.30 -13.97 0.37
C ASN A 136 7.58 -14.25 1.17
N GLY A 137 7.43 -14.39 2.48
CA GLY A 137 8.56 -14.59 3.40
C GLY A 137 9.40 -13.33 3.69
N GLN A 138 9.01 -12.17 3.16
CA GLN A 138 9.69 -10.91 3.45
C GLN A 138 9.54 -10.56 4.95
N VAL A 139 10.66 -10.49 5.64
CA VAL A 139 10.69 -10.21 7.09
C VAL A 139 10.47 -8.71 7.34
N LEU A 140 9.66 -8.42 8.36
CA LEU A 140 9.43 -7.07 8.87
C LEU A 140 10.28 -6.85 10.13
N TYR A 141 11.08 -5.80 10.14
CA TYR A 141 11.94 -5.44 11.26
C TYR A 141 11.27 -4.44 12.20
N GLY A 142 11.68 -4.45 13.48
CA GLY A 142 11.12 -3.57 14.50
C GLY A 142 9.80 -4.07 15.11
N VAL A 143 9.29 -5.20 14.62
CA VAL A 143 8.13 -5.92 15.16
C VAL A 143 8.57 -7.25 15.73
N THR A 144 7.92 -7.70 16.82
CA THR A 144 8.35 -8.87 17.60
C THR A 144 7.38 -10.03 17.54
N GLY A 145 6.16 -9.79 17.04
CA GLY A 145 5.11 -10.80 16.93
C GLY A 145 3.83 -10.23 16.31
N VAL A 146 2.87 -11.10 16.16
CA VAL A 146 1.53 -10.78 15.63
C VAL A 146 0.47 -10.96 16.72
N SER A 147 -0.60 -10.18 16.68
CA SER A 147 -1.69 -10.22 17.66
C SER A 147 -2.62 -11.43 17.48
N ALA A 148 -2.63 -12.01 16.29
CA ALA A 148 -3.42 -13.19 15.98
C ALA A 148 -2.64 -14.13 15.05
N VAL A 149 -2.83 -15.43 15.23
CA VAL A 149 -2.33 -16.47 14.33
C VAL A 149 -3.55 -17.03 13.60
N TYR A 150 -3.51 -17.01 12.29
CA TYR A 150 -4.60 -17.50 11.45
C TYR A 150 -4.35 -18.95 11.02
N GLU A 151 -5.42 -19.73 10.96
CA GLU A 151 -5.41 -21.06 10.38
C GLU A 151 -5.43 -20.98 8.84
N ASP A 152 -5.04 -22.06 8.15
CA ASP A 152 -4.92 -22.08 6.68
C ASP A 152 -6.23 -21.62 5.98
N THR A 153 -7.39 -22.05 6.48
CA THR A 153 -8.69 -21.64 5.93
C THR A 153 -8.98 -20.15 6.12
N GLN A 154 -8.50 -19.57 7.21
CA GLN A 154 -8.61 -18.13 7.47
C GLN A 154 -7.66 -17.33 6.59
N ILE A 155 -6.46 -17.86 6.37
CA ILE A 155 -5.47 -17.27 5.46
C ILE A 155 -6.01 -17.24 4.03
N ASP A 156 -6.59 -18.34 3.56
CA ASP A 156 -7.22 -18.41 2.25
C ASP A 156 -8.37 -17.40 2.10
N ALA A 157 -9.19 -17.26 3.16
CA ALA A 157 -10.25 -16.26 3.19
C ALA A 157 -9.72 -14.83 3.14
N LEU A 158 -8.66 -14.53 3.89
CA LEU A 158 -8.00 -13.20 3.89
C LEU A 158 -7.42 -12.88 2.52
N VAL A 159 -6.64 -13.79 1.94
CA VAL A 159 -6.00 -13.58 0.63
C VAL A 159 -7.06 -13.43 -0.47
N THR A 160 -8.08 -14.27 -0.47
CA THR A 160 -9.18 -14.16 -1.44
C THR A 160 -9.99 -12.88 -1.22
N GLY A 161 -10.14 -12.45 0.02
CA GLY A 161 -10.84 -11.24 0.42
C GLY A 161 -10.05 -9.93 0.23
N GLY A 162 -8.82 -9.98 -0.29
CA GLY A 162 -8.04 -8.76 -0.58
C GLY A 162 -7.25 -8.21 0.61
N VAL A 163 -6.75 -9.09 1.49
CA VAL A 163 -5.98 -8.72 2.68
C VAL A 163 -4.57 -9.29 2.60
N THR A 164 -3.57 -8.46 2.83
CA THR A 164 -2.18 -8.86 2.99
C THR A 164 -1.98 -9.45 4.40
N ALA A 165 -1.81 -10.77 4.48
CA ALA A 165 -1.66 -11.48 5.72
C ALA A 165 -0.18 -11.53 6.16
N LEU A 166 0.03 -11.38 7.47
CA LEU A 166 1.33 -11.57 8.13
C LEU A 166 1.31 -12.84 8.98
N GLU A 167 2.47 -13.44 9.13
CA GLU A 167 2.71 -14.57 10.03
C GLU A 167 3.89 -14.30 10.95
N CYS A 168 3.96 -15.04 12.05
CA CYS A 168 5.13 -15.05 12.92
C CYS A 168 5.68 -16.46 13.00
N TRP A 169 6.87 -16.66 12.46
CA TRP A 169 7.57 -17.93 12.50
C TRP A 169 8.98 -17.76 13.07
N GLY A 170 9.35 -18.58 14.04
CA GLY A 170 10.67 -18.52 14.67
C GLY A 170 11.01 -17.15 15.29
N GLY A 171 10.00 -16.41 15.78
CA GLY A 171 10.17 -15.07 16.35
C GLY A 171 10.38 -13.96 15.31
N LYS A 172 10.17 -14.25 14.04
CA LYS A 172 10.20 -13.26 12.95
C LYS A 172 8.82 -13.08 12.36
N VAL A 173 8.42 -11.84 12.17
CA VAL A 173 7.18 -11.51 11.46
C VAL A 173 7.50 -11.36 9.99
N SER A 174 6.75 -12.04 9.14
CA SER A 174 6.91 -12.01 7.68
C SER A 174 5.60 -11.87 6.94
N VAL A 175 5.69 -11.41 5.70
CA VAL A 175 4.55 -11.30 4.79
C VAL A 175 4.26 -12.67 4.20
N MET A 176 3.04 -13.17 4.35
CA MET A 176 2.61 -14.41 3.70
C MET A 176 2.37 -14.20 2.21
N ARG A 177 1.60 -13.18 1.87
CA ARG A 177 1.32 -12.82 0.47
C ARG A 177 0.96 -11.34 0.37
N GLY A 178 1.58 -10.62 -0.58
CA GLY A 178 1.29 -9.22 -0.86
C GLY A 178 0.07 -9.09 -1.76
N ILE A 179 -1.05 -8.63 -1.19
CA ILE A 179 -2.37 -8.57 -1.85
C ILE A 179 -2.91 -7.14 -1.76
N THR A 180 -3.51 -6.65 -2.85
CA THR A 180 -4.28 -5.40 -2.84
C THR A 180 -5.72 -5.66 -2.39
N THR A 181 -6.44 -4.59 -2.06
CA THR A 181 -7.87 -4.74 -1.70
C THR A 181 -8.78 -4.92 -2.93
N ARG A 182 -8.22 -4.93 -4.16
CA ARG A 182 -8.99 -5.13 -5.38
C ARG A 182 -9.44 -6.56 -5.53
N THR A 183 -10.72 -6.81 -5.38
CA THR A 183 -11.33 -8.13 -5.53
C THR A 183 -12.41 -8.17 -6.61
N LYS A 184 -12.97 -7.01 -6.97
CA LYS A 184 -14.10 -6.92 -7.91
C LYS A 184 -13.97 -5.76 -8.88
N THR A 185 -14.49 -5.95 -10.10
CA THR A 185 -14.81 -4.88 -11.05
C THR A 185 -16.33 -4.86 -11.23
N GLY A 186 -16.97 -3.80 -10.72
CA GLY A 186 -18.42 -3.76 -10.62
C GLY A 186 -18.96 -4.85 -9.68
N GLN A 187 -19.75 -5.78 -10.23
CA GLN A 187 -20.29 -6.91 -9.49
C GLN A 187 -19.57 -8.24 -9.79
N THR A 188 -18.54 -8.22 -10.63
CA THR A 188 -17.82 -9.41 -11.07
C THR A 188 -16.50 -9.52 -10.32
N ASP A 189 -16.15 -10.74 -9.88
CA ASP A 189 -14.86 -11.01 -9.27
C ASP A 189 -13.73 -10.75 -10.28
N ASP A 190 -12.71 -10.01 -9.83
CA ASP A 190 -11.59 -9.59 -10.68
C ASP A 190 -10.27 -9.79 -9.93
N ALA A 191 -9.43 -10.66 -10.47
CA ALA A 191 -8.13 -10.97 -9.91
C ALA A 191 -6.97 -10.24 -10.62
N THR A 192 -7.24 -9.39 -11.62
CA THR A 192 -6.23 -8.79 -12.50
C THR A 192 -5.16 -8.01 -11.72
N PHE A 193 -5.57 -7.20 -10.74
CA PHE A 193 -4.67 -6.41 -9.89
C PHE A 193 -4.69 -6.86 -8.43
N ARG A 194 -5.02 -8.13 -8.17
CA ARG A 194 -5.02 -8.68 -6.83
C ARG A 194 -3.62 -8.71 -6.22
N GLU A 195 -2.63 -9.16 -6.99
CA GLU A 195 -1.24 -9.23 -6.52
C GLU A 195 -0.63 -7.84 -6.44
N LEU A 196 -0.08 -7.49 -5.27
CA LEU A 196 0.57 -6.19 -5.05
C LEU A 196 1.75 -5.98 -6.00
N GLY A 197 2.54 -7.02 -6.28
CA GLY A 197 3.66 -6.96 -7.23
C GLY A 197 3.24 -6.46 -8.62
N THR A 198 2.04 -6.82 -9.09
CA THR A 198 1.55 -6.35 -10.40
C THR A 198 1.44 -4.83 -10.44
N ILE A 199 0.84 -4.21 -9.40
CA ILE A 199 0.69 -2.75 -9.37
C ILE A 199 2.01 -2.04 -9.09
N LEU A 200 2.93 -2.66 -8.34
CA LEU A 200 4.28 -2.12 -8.15
C LEU A 200 5.04 -2.03 -9.46
N VAL A 201 4.99 -3.08 -10.29
CA VAL A 201 5.60 -3.08 -11.64
C VAL A 201 4.96 -2.01 -12.52
N VAL A 202 3.63 -1.87 -12.50
CA VAL A 202 2.93 -0.82 -13.25
C VAL A 202 3.38 0.57 -12.81
N ASN A 203 3.53 0.79 -11.50
CA ASN A 203 3.97 2.07 -10.94
C ASN A 203 5.44 2.39 -11.26
N ASP A 204 6.29 1.40 -11.52
CA ASP A 204 7.67 1.60 -11.96
C ASP A 204 7.74 1.90 -13.48
N ILE A 205 7.04 1.12 -14.28
CA ILE A 205 7.09 1.19 -15.74
C ILE A 205 6.46 2.48 -16.28
N ILE A 206 5.30 2.89 -15.78
CA ILE A 206 4.57 4.04 -16.33
C ILE A 206 5.37 5.35 -16.24
N PRO A 207 5.96 5.75 -15.10
CA PRO A 207 6.82 6.91 -15.01
C PRO A 207 8.07 6.83 -15.88
N ALA A 208 8.68 5.63 -15.98
CA ALA A 208 9.85 5.40 -16.84
C ALA A 208 9.51 5.63 -18.32
N ILE A 209 8.38 5.11 -18.80
CA ILE A 209 7.89 5.36 -20.17
C ILE A 209 7.63 6.85 -20.38
N ARG A 210 6.91 7.52 -19.45
CA ARG A 210 6.64 8.96 -19.54
C ARG A 210 7.93 9.77 -19.65
N LYS A 211 8.92 9.47 -18.80
CA LYS A 211 10.23 10.13 -18.80
C LYS A 211 10.95 9.94 -20.13
N SER A 212 10.98 8.72 -20.66
CA SER A 212 11.60 8.37 -21.94
C SER A 212 10.90 9.07 -23.11
N LEU A 213 9.58 9.07 -23.15
CA LEU A 213 8.81 9.77 -24.20
C LEU A 213 9.02 11.28 -24.13
N ARG A 214 9.00 11.88 -22.95
CA ARG A 214 9.29 13.32 -22.79
C ARG A 214 10.69 13.67 -23.29
N ALA A 215 11.72 12.89 -22.95
CA ALA A 215 13.07 13.11 -23.42
C ALA A 215 13.20 12.99 -24.93
N LYS A 216 12.53 11.99 -25.54
CA LYS A 216 12.60 11.70 -26.99
C LYS A 216 11.84 12.73 -27.84
N PHE A 217 10.73 13.25 -27.35
CA PHE A 217 9.83 14.11 -28.10
C PHE A 217 9.81 15.58 -27.64
N VAL A 218 10.86 16.00 -26.93
CA VAL A 218 11.04 17.40 -26.57
C VAL A 218 11.06 18.25 -27.86
N ARG A 219 10.13 19.24 -27.93
CA ARG A 219 10.00 20.16 -29.06
C ARG A 219 9.71 19.50 -30.41
N ALA A 220 9.24 18.24 -30.41
CA ALA A 220 8.86 17.55 -31.65
C ALA A 220 7.58 18.15 -32.24
N LYS A 221 7.57 18.37 -33.56
CA LYS A 221 6.35 18.80 -34.27
C LYS A 221 5.34 17.65 -34.29
N ASN A 222 4.06 17.94 -34.02
CA ASN A 222 2.97 16.97 -34.14
C ASN A 222 2.60 16.77 -35.62
N ASN A 223 3.35 15.95 -36.32
CA ASN A 223 3.10 15.55 -37.71
C ASN A 223 3.08 14.02 -37.85
N SER A 224 2.72 13.53 -39.04
CA SER A 224 2.62 12.08 -39.32
C SER A 224 3.96 11.35 -39.11
N LEU A 225 5.09 11.97 -39.47
CA LEU A 225 6.41 11.38 -39.27
C LEU A 225 6.75 11.20 -37.79
N THR A 226 6.43 12.17 -36.96
CA THR A 226 6.65 12.09 -35.50
C THR A 226 5.73 11.05 -34.86
N ARG A 227 4.44 10.98 -35.27
CA ARG A 227 3.50 9.98 -34.78
C ARG A 227 3.92 8.56 -35.12
N ASN A 228 4.41 8.34 -36.36
CA ASN A 228 4.88 7.02 -36.81
C ASN A 228 6.17 6.53 -36.09
N ARG A 229 6.86 7.43 -35.38
CA ARG A 229 8.03 7.06 -34.54
C ARG A 229 7.61 6.58 -33.14
N ILE A 230 6.36 6.76 -32.76
CA ILE A 230 5.80 6.18 -31.54
C ILE A 230 5.34 4.77 -31.93
N PRO A 231 5.91 3.71 -31.35
CA PRO A 231 5.46 2.35 -31.62
C PRO A 231 3.95 2.25 -31.32
N SER A 232 3.18 1.80 -32.28
CA SER A 232 1.80 1.37 -32.00
C SER A 232 1.91 0.04 -31.27
N GLN A 233 1.61 0.05 -29.98
CA GLN A 233 1.36 -1.17 -29.21
C GLN A 233 -0.06 -1.65 -29.46
#